data_089bf73ccad5798afdaf76188aeff479
#
_entry.id   089bf73ccad5798afdaf76188aeff479
#
_cell.length_a   1.000
_cell.length_b   1.000
_cell.length_c   1.000
_cell.angle_alpha   90.00
_cell.angle_beta   90.00
_cell.angle_gamma   90.00
#
_symmetry.space_group_name_H-M   'P 1'
#
loop_
_entity.id
_entity.type
_entity.pdbx_description
1 polymer ?
#
loop_
_entity_poly.entity_id
_entity_poly.type
_entity_poly.pdbx_seq_one_letter_code
_entity_poly.pdbx_strand_id
1 'polypeptide(L)'
;CTDARVNVVVEDLYAKFPDVNALADAPVEEIEEIVRPCGLGKSKARDISACMKMLRDEYNGKVPCDFDAILRLPGVGRKSANLIMGDVFGKPAIVTDTHCIRLCNRIGLVDGIKEPKKVEMALWKIIPPEEGSDFCHRLVYHGREVCTARTKPYCDRCCLEDICAKNI
;
A
#
# COMPACT_ATOMS: atom_id res chain seq x y z
N CYS A 1 12.50 -1.40 0.37
CA CYS A 1 12.61 -2.85 0.53
C CYS A 1 11.75 -3.54 -0.53
N THR A 2 12.11 -4.74 -0.95
CA THR A 2 11.33 -5.54 -1.91
C THR A 2 10.32 -6.43 -1.18
N ASP A 3 9.20 -6.76 -1.85
CA ASP A 3 8.17 -7.65 -1.30
C ASP A 3 8.76 -9.01 -0.90
N ALA A 4 9.65 -9.58 -1.72
CA ALA A 4 10.33 -10.84 -1.42
C ALA A 4 11.10 -10.81 -0.08
N ARG A 5 11.76 -9.69 0.23
CA ARG A 5 12.47 -9.54 1.52
C ARG A 5 11.50 -9.35 2.68
N VAL A 6 10.42 -8.60 2.47
CA VAL A 6 9.39 -8.44 3.50
C VAL A 6 8.77 -9.78 3.86
N ASN A 7 8.45 -10.61 2.88
CA ASN A 7 7.82 -11.91 3.12
C ASN A 7 8.68 -12.81 4.03
N VAL A 8 10.01 -12.87 3.79
CA VAL A 8 10.92 -13.64 4.67
C VAL A 8 10.93 -13.05 6.08
N VAL A 9 11.07 -11.74 6.22
CA VAL A 9 11.13 -11.07 7.53
C VAL A 9 9.84 -11.24 8.34
N VAL A 10 8.69 -11.24 7.66
CA VAL A 10 7.37 -11.43 8.28
C VAL A 10 7.21 -12.85 8.83
N GLU A 11 7.74 -13.86 8.14
CA GLU A 11 7.75 -15.25 8.66
C GLU A 11 8.52 -15.33 9.98
N ASP A 12 9.73 -14.77 10.04
CA ASP A 12 10.54 -14.73 11.26
C ASP A 12 9.84 -13.94 12.38
N LEU A 13 9.21 -12.80 12.02
CA LEU A 13 8.50 -11.97 13.00
C LEU A 13 7.33 -12.71 13.63
N TYR A 14 6.50 -13.39 12.84
CA TYR A 14 5.34 -14.12 13.34
C TYR A 14 5.69 -15.45 13.98
N ALA A 15 6.81 -16.07 13.61
CA ALA A 15 7.34 -17.23 14.32
C ALA A 15 7.74 -16.88 15.76
N LYS A 16 8.31 -15.68 15.96
CA LYS A 16 8.72 -15.20 17.30
C LYS A 16 7.58 -14.57 18.08
N PHE A 17 6.69 -13.83 17.42
CA PHE A 17 5.58 -13.09 18.01
C PHE A 17 4.28 -13.45 17.29
N PRO A 18 3.59 -14.55 17.71
CA PRO A 18 2.52 -15.15 16.91
C PRO A 18 1.20 -14.38 16.90
N ASP A 19 1.03 -13.39 17.75
CA ASP A 19 -0.20 -12.60 17.84
C ASP A 19 0.03 -11.13 18.23
N VAL A 20 -1.05 -10.38 18.26
CA VAL A 20 -1.05 -8.93 18.59
C VAL A 20 -0.50 -8.69 20.00
N ASN A 21 -0.83 -9.56 20.98
CA ASN A 21 -0.40 -9.38 22.35
C ASN A 21 1.11 -9.61 22.48
N ALA A 22 1.61 -10.68 21.87
CA ALA A 22 3.04 -10.98 21.84
C ALA A 22 3.85 -9.84 21.22
N LEU A 23 3.38 -9.26 20.10
CA LEU A 23 4.02 -8.10 19.46
C LEU A 23 3.88 -6.80 20.27
N ALA A 24 2.74 -6.60 20.94
CA ALA A 24 2.52 -5.42 21.77
C ALA A 24 3.44 -5.42 23.03
N ASP A 25 3.70 -6.59 23.59
CA ASP A 25 4.53 -6.76 24.78
C ASP A 25 6.03 -6.94 24.46
N ALA A 26 6.37 -7.18 23.19
CA ALA A 26 7.74 -7.40 22.75
C ALA A 26 8.62 -6.15 22.97
N PRO A 27 9.89 -6.32 23.42
CA PRO A 27 10.87 -5.26 23.39
C PRO A 27 11.08 -4.72 21.98
N VAL A 28 11.08 -3.39 21.82
CA VAL A 28 11.22 -2.74 20.50
C VAL A 28 12.52 -3.14 19.82
N GLU A 29 13.58 -3.37 20.60
CA GLU A 29 14.89 -3.79 20.13
C GLU A 29 14.86 -5.16 19.47
N GLU A 30 14.07 -6.09 19.99
CA GLU A 30 13.90 -7.43 19.40
C GLU A 30 13.13 -7.38 18.08
N ILE A 31 12.09 -6.53 18.01
CA ILE A 31 11.38 -6.28 16.74
C ILE A 31 12.35 -5.63 15.74
N GLU A 32 13.16 -4.67 16.19
CA GLU A 32 14.14 -3.98 15.33
C GLU A 32 15.13 -4.96 14.71
N GLU A 33 15.68 -5.89 15.48
CA GLU A 33 16.62 -6.90 14.98
C GLU A 33 16.03 -7.68 13.80
N ILE A 34 14.77 -8.10 13.91
CA ILE A 34 14.10 -8.87 12.86
C ILE A 34 13.79 -7.99 11.63
N VAL A 35 13.25 -6.78 11.82
CA VAL A 35 12.81 -5.95 10.69
C VAL A 35 13.93 -5.11 10.06
N ARG A 36 15.13 -5.09 10.64
CA ARG A 36 16.30 -4.33 10.16
C ARG A 36 16.61 -4.56 8.68
N PRO A 37 16.56 -5.80 8.14
CA PRO A 37 16.80 -6.05 6.72
C PRO A 37 15.84 -5.32 5.76
N CYS A 38 14.69 -4.86 6.24
CA CYS A 38 13.73 -4.08 5.46
C CYS A 38 14.09 -2.59 5.33
N GLY A 39 15.19 -2.15 5.94
CA GLY A 39 15.56 -0.73 6.03
C GLY A 39 14.68 0.05 7.00
N LEU A 40 15.20 1.15 7.57
CA LEU A 40 14.51 1.96 8.59
C LEU A 40 14.04 1.12 9.81
N GLY A 41 14.82 0.11 10.21
CA GLY A 41 14.45 -0.88 11.24
C GLY A 41 13.95 -0.23 12.52
N LYS A 42 14.67 0.76 13.04
CA LYS A 42 14.33 1.45 14.28
C LYS A 42 12.97 2.17 14.24
N SER A 43 12.66 2.86 13.15
CA SER A 43 11.36 3.53 12.97
C SER A 43 10.25 2.48 12.83
N LYS A 44 10.46 1.48 11.96
CA LYS A 44 9.49 0.39 11.77
C LYS A 44 9.17 -0.37 13.05
N ALA A 45 10.19 -0.70 13.85
CA ALA A 45 9.99 -1.42 15.11
C ALA A 45 9.14 -0.63 16.11
N ARG A 46 9.38 0.68 16.23
CA ARG A 46 8.56 1.57 17.06
C ARG A 46 7.12 1.63 16.58
N ASP A 47 6.94 1.80 15.26
CA ASP A 47 5.61 1.90 14.66
C ASP A 47 4.85 0.57 14.82
N ILE A 48 5.51 -0.57 14.60
CA ILE A 48 4.91 -1.91 14.81
C ILE A 48 4.48 -2.07 16.29
N SER A 49 5.39 -1.83 17.24
CA SER A 49 5.06 -1.95 18.67
C SER A 49 3.90 -1.05 19.06
N ALA A 50 3.93 0.23 18.65
CA ALA A 50 2.87 1.18 18.97
C ALA A 50 1.53 0.82 18.31
N CYS A 51 1.56 0.35 17.06
CA CYS A 51 0.39 -0.13 16.34
C CYS A 51 -0.25 -1.33 17.04
N MET A 52 0.55 -2.32 17.43
CA MET A 52 0.04 -3.52 18.12
C MET A 52 -0.53 -3.18 19.50
N LYS A 53 0.09 -2.27 20.25
CA LYS A 53 -0.47 -1.76 21.51
C LYS A 53 -1.83 -1.08 21.30
N MET A 54 -1.94 -0.20 20.31
CA MET A 54 -3.20 0.45 19.99
C MET A 54 -4.28 -0.55 19.55
N LEU A 55 -3.94 -1.53 18.70
CA LEU A 55 -4.87 -2.59 18.31
C LEU A 55 -5.35 -3.39 19.51
N ARG A 56 -4.46 -3.79 20.42
CA ARG A 56 -4.81 -4.51 21.63
C ARG A 56 -5.71 -3.69 22.55
N ASP A 57 -5.31 -2.46 22.84
CA ASP A 57 -5.91 -1.64 23.92
C ASP A 57 -7.20 -0.94 23.48
N GLU A 58 -7.33 -0.53 22.21
CA GLU A 58 -8.47 0.23 21.69
C GLU A 58 -9.40 -0.59 20.79
N TYR A 59 -8.89 -1.67 20.17
CA TYR A 59 -9.63 -2.42 19.15
C TYR A 59 -9.75 -3.93 19.43
N ASN A 60 -9.50 -4.36 20.68
CA ASN A 60 -9.59 -5.78 21.10
C ASN A 60 -8.75 -6.73 20.23
N GLY A 61 -7.57 -6.28 19.81
CA GLY A 61 -6.64 -7.04 18.96
C GLY A 61 -7.08 -7.20 17.50
N LYS A 62 -8.09 -6.47 17.04
CA LYS A 62 -8.61 -6.56 15.66
C LYS A 62 -8.35 -5.28 14.89
N VAL A 63 -8.09 -5.41 13.60
CA VAL A 63 -8.01 -4.24 12.71
C VAL A 63 -9.41 -3.68 12.52
N PRO A 64 -9.63 -2.38 12.77
CA PRO A 64 -10.95 -1.76 12.60
C PRO A 64 -11.34 -1.67 11.12
N CYS A 65 -12.62 -1.93 10.78
CA CYS A 65 -13.16 -1.72 9.44
C CYS A 65 -13.67 -0.27 9.27
N ASP A 66 -12.77 0.68 9.51
CA ASP A 66 -13.03 2.12 9.38
C ASP A 66 -11.76 2.82 8.92
N PHE A 67 -11.87 3.60 7.83
CA PHE A 67 -10.70 4.23 7.19
C PHE A 67 -9.97 5.19 8.12
N ASP A 68 -10.70 6.02 8.85
CA ASP A 68 -10.10 7.02 9.74
C ASP A 68 -9.49 6.37 10.98
N ALA A 69 -10.09 5.30 11.49
CA ALA A 69 -9.52 4.50 12.56
C ALA A 69 -8.22 3.81 12.12
N ILE A 70 -8.19 3.20 10.94
CA ILE A 70 -6.97 2.60 10.36
C ILE A 70 -5.88 3.65 10.17
N LEU A 71 -6.24 4.84 9.69
CA LEU A 71 -5.27 5.91 9.45
C LEU A 71 -4.66 6.48 10.75
N ARG A 72 -5.29 6.28 11.90
CA ARG A 72 -4.73 6.65 13.22
C ARG A 72 -3.70 5.65 13.75
N LEU A 73 -3.67 4.43 13.19
CA LEU A 73 -2.71 3.41 13.62
C LEU A 73 -1.27 3.86 13.31
N PRO A 74 -0.35 3.77 14.27
CA PRO A 74 1.05 4.13 14.06
C PRO A 74 1.66 3.41 12.85
N GLY A 75 2.41 4.15 12.02
CA GLY A 75 3.03 3.63 10.82
C GLY A 75 2.09 3.37 9.64
N VAL A 76 0.79 3.56 9.79
CA VAL A 76 -0.19 3.37 8.72
C VAL A 76 -0.47 4.69 8.01
N GLY A 77 0.00 4.80 6.77
CA GLY A 77 -0.32 5.91 5.88
C GLY A 77 -1.58 5.65 5.04
N ARG A 78 -2.03 6.70 4.33
CA ARG A 78 -3.23 6.66 3.48
C ARG A 78 -3.22 5.53 2.45
N LYS A 79 -2.06 5.25 1.83
CA LYS A 79 -1.89 4.13 0.91
C LYS A 79 -2.22 2.79 1.57
N SER A 80 -1.65 2.54 2.75
CA SER A 80 -1.86 1.28 3.50
C SER A 80 -3.29 1.18 4.01
N ALA A 81 -3.90 2.29 4.45
CA ALA A 81 -5.30 2.31 4.87
C ALA A 81 -6.24 1.93 3.72
N ASN A 82 -6.05 2.51 2.52
CA ASN A 82 -6.82 2.13 1.34
C ASN A 82 -6.61 0.66 0.95
N LEU A 83 -5.37 0.16 1.02
CA LEU A 83 -5.08 -1.25 0.72
C LEU A 83 -5.82 -2.19 1.68
N ILE A 84 -5.81 -1.89 2.98
CA ILE A 84 -6.53 -2.67 4.00
C ILE A 84 -8.05 -2.60 3.75
N MET A 85 -8.60 -1.43 3.46
CA MET A 85 -10.02 -1.28 3.17
C MET A 85 -10.45 -2.10 1.94
N GLY A 86 -9.66 -2.06 0.85
CA GLY A 86 -9.95 -2.81 -0.37
C GLY A 86 -9.73 -4.31 -0.21
N ASP A 87 -8.52 -4.71 0.15
CA ASP A 87 -8.10 -6.11 0.06
C ASP A 87 -8.57 -6.96 1.24
N VAL A 88 -8.68 -6.37 2.45
CA VAL A 88 -9.09 -7.11 3.65
C VAL A 88 -10.60 -7.01 3.88
N PHE A 89 -11.17 -5.82 3.70
CA PHE A 89 -12.58 -5.57 4.02
C PHE A 89 -13.51 -5.53 2.81
N GLY A 90 -12.99 -5.63 1.58
CA GLY A 90 -13.78 -5.55 0.35
C GLY A 90 -14.56 -4.22 0.21
N LYS A 91 -14.04 -3.15 0.78
CA LYS A 91 -14.65 -1.82 0.72
C LYS A 91 -14.08 -1.02 -0.45
N PRO A 92 -14.84 -0.06 -0.99
CA PRO A 92 -14.32 0.84 -2.01
C PRO A 92 -13.01 1.48 -1.58
N ALA A 93 -11.97 1.36 -2.41
CA ALA A 93 -10.65 1.90 -2.13
C ALA A 93 -9.91 2.27 -3.41
N ILE A 94 -9.10 3.33 -3.36
CA ILE A 94 -8.16 3.70 -4.42
C ILE A 94 -6.76 3.79 -3.83
N VAL A 95 -5.91 2.84 -4.21
CA VAL A 95 -4.53 2.72 -3.72
C VAL A 95 -3.59 3.51 -4.63
N THR A 96 -3.24 4.72 -4.25
CA THR A 96 -2.33 5.58 -5.03
C THR A 96 -0.87 5.27 -4.73
N ASP A 97 -0.37 4.21 -5.32
CA ASP A 97 1.04 3.88 -5.30
C ASP A 97 1.81 4.55 -6.46
N THR A 98 3.10 4.28 -6.56
CA THR A 98 3.94 4.83 -7.63
C THR A 98 3.52 4.37 -9.04
N HIS A 99 2.94 3.18 -9.18
CA HIS A 99 2.37 2.71 -10.44
C HIS A 99 1.10 3.48 -10.79
N CYS A 100 0.17 3.58 -9.86
CA CYS A 100 -1.08 4.31 -10.02
C CYS A 100 -0.81 5.75 -10.45
N ILE A 101 0.01 6.49 -9.70
CA ILE A 101 0.34 7.90 -10.00
C ILE A 101 0.95 8.02 -11.40
N ARG A 102 1.94 7.17 -11.73
CA ARG A 102 2.63 7.22 -13.01
C ARG A 102 1.71 6.90 -14.17
N LEU A 103 0.97 5.80 -14.08
CA LEU A 103 0.14 5.34 -15.18
C LEU A 103 -1.06 6.25 -15.41
N CYS A 104 -1.72 6.72 -14.36
CA CYS A 104 -2.85 7.64 -14.51
C CYS A 104 -2.45 8.94 -15.20
N ASN A 105 -1.24 9.46 -14.93
CA ASN A 105 -0.71 10.60 -15.66
C ASN A 105 -0.38 10.26 -17.13
N ARG A 106 0.28 9.12 -17.38
CA ARG A 106 0.66 8.69 -18.74
C ARG A 106 -0.55 8.40 -19.63
N ILE A 107 -1.57 7.77 -19.08
CA ILE A 107 -2.80 7.41 -19.77
C ILE A 107 -3.66 8.68 -20.04
N GLY A 108 -3.55 9.69 -19.16
CA GLY A 108 -4.32 10.92 -19.25
C GLY A 108 -5.58 10.94 -18.37
N LEU A 109 -5.66 10.04 -17.37
CA LEU A 109 -6.75 10.06 -16.39
C LEU A 109 -6.61 11.19 -15.39
N VAL A 110 -5.38 11.65 -15.14
CA VAL A 110 -5.05 12.86 -14.38
C VAL A 110 -3.95 13.62 -15.13
N ASP A 111 -3.87 14.93 -14.93
CA ASP A 111 -2.91 15.79 -15.63
C ASP A 111 -1.87 16.37 -14.66
N GLY A 112 -0.63 15.89 -14.75
CA GLY A 112 0.52 16.39 -14.01
C GLY A 112 0.45 16.25 -12.49
N ILE A 113 -0.54 15.55 -11.94
CA ILE A 113 -0.74 15.40 -10.49
C ILE A 113 0.22 14.34 -9.95
N LYS A 114 1.13 14.76 -9.03
CA LYS A 114 2.11 13.87 -8.39
C LYS A 114 1.79 13.55 -6.92
N GLU A 115 0.97 14.37 -6.27
CA GLU A 115 0.60 14.18 -4.87
C GLU A 115 -0.42 13.03 -4.75
N PRO A 116 -0.11 11.95 -3.97
CA PRO A 116 -0.95 10.75 -3.90
C PRO A 116 -2.42 11.05 -3.54
N LYS A 117 -2.67 11.89 -2.54
CA LYS A 117 -4.02 12.25 -2.11
C LYS A 117 -4.80 12.97 -3.21
N LYS A 118 -4.16 13.86 -3.97
CA LYS A 118 -4.82 14.56 -5.07
C LYS A 118 -5.15 13.62 -6.23
N VAL A 119 -4.26 12.66 -6.53
CA VAL A 119 -4.54 11.61 -7.53
C VAL A 119 -5.72 10.76 -7.07
N GLU A 120 -5.73 10.30 -5.84
CA GLU A 120 -6.84 9.54 -5.26
C GLU A 120 -8.17 10.28 -5.40
N MET A 121 -8.21 11.55 -4.98
CA MET A 121 -9.44 12.36 -5.06
C MET A 121 -9.88 12.68 -6.49
N ALA A 122 -8.96 12.74 -7.44
CA ALA A 122 -9.30 12.88 -8.86
C ALA A 122 -9.88 11.57 -9.42
N LEU A 123 -9.30 10.43 -9.06
CA LEU A 123 -9.76 9.11 -9.51
C LEU A 123 -11.14 8.75 -8.95
N TRP A 124 -11.45 9.13 -7.71
CA TRP A 124 -12.79 8.96 -7.14
C TRP A 124 -13.92 9.62 -7.93
N LYS A 125 -13.61 10.60 -8.80
CA LYS A 125 -14.60 11.27 -9.64
C LYS A 125 -14.91 10.51 -10.93
N ILE A 126 -14.06 9.58 -11.34
CA ILE A 126 -14.11 8.90 -12.63
C ILE A 126 -14.15 7.37 -12.54
N ILE A 127 -13.67 6.80 -11.43
CA ILE A 127 -13.68 5.36 -11.21
C ILE A 127 -14.87 5.01 -10.31
N PRO A 128 -15.75 4.08 -10.74
CA PRO A 128 -16.81 3.57 -9.88
C PRO A 128 -16.23 3.00 -8.57
N PRO A 129 -16.86 3.27 -7.42
CA PRO A 129 -16.32 2.85 -6.12
C PRO A 129 -15.99 1.35 -6.03
N GLU A 130 -16.83 0.50 -6.60
CA GLU A 130 -16.66 -0.96 -6.63
C GLU A 130 -15.48 -1.43 -7.48
N GLU A 131 -15.05 -0.64 -8.45
CA GLU A 131 -13.93 -0.97 -9.33
C GLU A 131 -12.57 -0.46 -8.82
N GLY A 132 -12.56 0.39 -7.80
CA GLY A 132 -11.37 1.12 -7.37
C GLY A 132 -10.18 0.24 -7.00
N SER A 133 -10.38 -0.82 -6.21
CA SER A 133 -9.32 -1.73 -5.78
C SER A 133 -8.76 -2.53 -6.98
N ASP A 134 -9.64 -3.14 -7.77
CA ASP A 134 -9.27 -3.89 -8.97
C ASP A 134 -8.55 -3.03 -10.00
N PHE A 135 -9.02 -1.81 -10.22
CA PHE A 135 -8.35 -0.83 -11.07
C PHE A 135 -6.91 -0.60 -10.63
N CYS A 136 -6.68 -0.37 -9.35
CA CYS A 136 -5.34 -0.14 -8.82
C CYS A 136 -4.44 -1.37 -8.98
N HIS A 137 -4.93 -2.58 -8.72
CA HIS A 137 -4.19 -3.81 -8.93
C HIS A 137 -3.80 -4.00 -10.41
N ARG A 138 -4.74 -3.79 -11.33
CA ARG A 138 -4.48 -3.85 -12.78
C ARG A 138 -3.39 -2.86 -13.21
N LEU A 139 -3.36 -1.64 -12.63
CA LEU A 139 -2.29 -0.68 -12.88
C LEU A 139 -0.93 -1.16 -12.40
N VAL A 140 -0.85 -1.86 -11.27
CA VAL A 140 0.41 -2.44 -10.77
C VAL A 140 0.95 -3.48 -11.76
N TYR A 141 0.12 -4.45 -12.19
CA TYR A 141 0.52 -5.46 -13.16
C TYR A 141 0.93 -4.83 -14.48
N HIS A 142 0.09 -3.96 -15.03
CA HIS A 142 0.37 -3.26 -16.28
C HIS A 142 1.66 -2.40 -16.20
N GLY A 143 1.88 -1.78 -15.05
CA GLY A 143 3.07 -0.97 -14.81
C GLY A 143 4.36 -1.75 -14.59
N ARG A 144 4.27 -3.02 -14.24
CA ARG A 144 5.41 -3.93 -14.14
C ARG A 144 5.77 -4.55 -15.48
N GLU A 145 4.80 -4.92 -16.28
CA GLU A 145 4.97 -5.73 -17.49
C GLU A 145 4.99 -4.93 -18.80
N VAL A 146 4.21 -3.88 -18.89
CA VAL A 146 4.00 -3.12 -20.13
C VAL A 146 4.43 -1.66 -20.00
N CYS A 147 3.78 -0.90 -19.11
CA CYS A 147 4.06 0.53 -18.94
C CYS A 147 5.16 0.76 -17.89
N THR A 148 6.36 0.29 -18.17
CA THR A 148 7.51 0.26 -17.24
C THR A 148 8.01 1.65 -16.85
N ALA A 149 8.67 1.76 -15.67
CA ALA A 149 9.20 3.03 -15.16
C ALA A 149 10.64 3.31 -15.61
N ARG A 150 11.46 2.25 -15.67
CA ARG A 150 12.93 2.38 -15.86
C ARG A 150 13.37 2.19 -17.31
N THR A 151 12.52 1.59 -18.12
CA THR A 151 12.76 1.33 -19.56
C THR A 151 11.68 2.03 -20.38
N LYS A 152 11.89 2.15 -21.68
CA LYS A 152 10.83 2.60 -22.60
C LYS A 152 9.62 1.68 -22.47
N PRO A 153 8.41 2.23 -22.29
CA PRO A 153 7.19 1.43 -22.24
C PRO A 153 6.96 0.66 -23.57
N TYR A 154 6.37 -0.52 -23.46
CA TYR A 154 6.04 -1.37 -24.61
C TYR A 154 4.67 -0.98 -25.18
N CYS A 155 4.59 0.22 -25.77
CA CYS A 155 3.34 0.77 -26.29
C CYS A 155 2.77 -0.06 -27.46
N ASP A 156 3.61 -0.66 -28.26
CA ASP A 156 3.28 -1.53 -29.40
C ASP A 156 2.48 -2.78 -29.03
N ARG A 157 2.56 -3.22 -27.78
CA ARG A 157 1.78 -4.35 -27.23
C ARG A 157 0.83 -3.95 -26.11
N CYS A 158 0.60 -2.66 -25.93
CA CYS A 158 -0.24 -2.15 -24.87
C CYS A 158 -1.72 -2.19 -25.27
N CYS A 159 -2.55 -2.82 -24.45
CA CYS A 159 -4.01 -2.87 -24.67
C CYS A 159 -4.71 -1.51 -24.57
N LEU A 160 -4.00 -0.47 -24.14
CA LEU A 160 -4.52 0.89 -24.03
C LEU A 160 -3.95 1.82 -25.11
N GLU A 161 -3.27 1.29 -26.13
CA GLU A 161 -2.53 2.12 -27.12
C GLU A 161 -3.43 3.17 -27.78
N ASP A 162 -4.62 2.77 -28.16
CA ASP A 162 -5.56 3.62 -28.93
C ASP A 162 -6.18 4.75 -28.11
N ILE A 163 -6.27 4.59 -26.79
CA ILE A 163 -6.93 5.54 -25.88
C ILE A 163 -5.96 6.29 -24.97
N CYS A 164 -4.69 5.89 -24.97
CA CYS A 164 -3.67 6.45 -24.08
C CYS A 164 -3.17 7.81 -24.57
N ALA A 165 -3.15 8.82 -23.71
CA ALA A 165 -2.59 10.14 -24.02
C ALA A 165 -1.07 10.11 -24.27
N LYS A 166 -0.39 9.02 -23.89
CA LYS A 166 1.08 8.81 -24.06
C LYS A 166 1.92 9.94 -23.45
N ASN A 167 1.51 10.50 -22.32
CA ASN A 167 2.28 11.50 -21.55
C ASN A 167 3.49 10.83 -20.86
N ILE A 168 4.54 10.54 -21.64
CA ILE A 168 5.72 9.75 -21.23
C ILE A 168 6.91 10.66 -20.94
#